data_87bd3a52ae6b9bb7d23f0bf5153d8deb
#
_entry.id   87bd3a52ae6b9bb7d23f0bf5153d8deb
#
_cell.length_a   1.000
_cell.length_b   1.000
_cell.length_c   1.000
_cell.angle_alpha   90.00
_cell.angle_beta   90.00
_cell.angle_gamma   90.00
#
_symmetry.space_group_name_H-M   'P 1'
#
loop_
_entity.id
_entity.type
_entity.pdbx_description
1 polymer ?
#
loop_
_entity_poly.entity_id
_entity_poly.type
_entity_poly.pdbx_seq_one_letter_code
_entity_poly.pdbx_strand_id
1 'polypeptide(L)'
;MSRKTTYDDIDLLLKDLKSDIEDVLMDEVLDEVKKIEIRHIKDDVFSVYSPRVYKRRTVDGIDDPNNIIGEVRDMVLEVDNVAEFTNWNGSAKRGTGLAEFINIYEYPGIIDQSRPFLDNTILEIERTDSVEDALARGLIKRNYDVY
;
A
#
# COMPACT_ATOMS: atom_id res chain seq x y z
N MET A 1 -7.20 -20.47 17.23
CA MET A 1 -8.59 -20.78 17.66
C MET A 1 -9.22 -21.76 16.67
N SER A 2 -9.88 -22.78 17.16
CA SER A 2 -10.65 -23.67 16.28
C SER A 2 -11.86 -22.91 15.78
N ARG A 3 -12.00 -22.81 14.47
CA ARG A 3 -13.09 -22.08 13.83
C ARG A 3 -14.40 -22.85 14.00
N LYS A 4 -15.47 -22.14 14.31
CA LYS A 4 -16.81 -22.72 14.36
C LYS A 4 -17.22 -23.05 12.92
N THR A 5 -17.44 -24.34 12.63
CA THR A 5 -17.81 -24.83 11.29
C THR A 5 -19.31 -24.88 11.06
N THR A 6 -20.11 -24.64 12.10
CA THR A 6 -21.58 -24.67 12.05
C THR A 6 -22.12 -23.46 12.81
N TYR A 7 -23.04 -22.75 12.21
CA TYR A 7 -23.69 -21.58 12.78
C TYR A 7 -25.18 -21.83 12.87
N ASP A 8 -25.73 -21.60 14.05
CA ASP A 8 -27.18 -21.68 14.31
C ASP A 8 -27.88 -20.34 14.03
N ASP A 9 -27.08 -19.30 13.79
CA ASP A 9 -27.54 -17.94 13.57
C ASP A 9 -26.76 -17.30 12.40
N ILE A 10 -27.50 -16.81 11.42
CA ILE A 10 -26.94 -16.19 10.20
C ILE A 10 -26.21 -14.89 10.52
N ASP A 11 -26.64 -14.12 11.52
CA ASP A 11 -26.01 -12.86 11.89
C ASP A 11 -24.61 -13.10 12.48
N LEU A 12 -24.44 -14.18 13.23
CA LEU A 12 -23.13 -14.61 13.73
C LEU A 12 -22.21 -15.03 12.60
N LEU A 13 -22.72 -15.78 11.61
CA LEU A 13 -21.97 -16.17 10.43
C LEU A 13 -21.49 -14.94 9.66
N LEU A 14 -22.38 -13.98 9.40
CA LEU A 14 -22.06 -12.77 8.66
C LEU A 14 -21.05 -11.90 9.40
N LYS A 15 -21.14 -11.82 10.72
CA LYS A 15 -20.19 -11.09 11.56
C LYS A 15 -18.78 -11.71 11.49
N ASP A 16 -18.70 -13.03 11.59
CA ASP A 16 -17.42 -13.74 11.51
C ASP A 16 -16.82 -13.62 10.12
N LEU A 17 -17.63 -13.75 9.05
CA LEU A 17 -17.19 -13.55 7.67
C LEU A 17 -16.66 -12.13 7.43
N LYS A 18 -17.37 -11.11 7.92
CA LYS A 18 -16.91 -9.72 7.83
C LYS A 18 -15.55 -9.54 8.50
N SER A 19 -15.39 -10.04 9.72
CA SER A 19 -14.12 -9.98 10.46
C SER A 19 -12.98 -10.66 9.71
N ASP A 20 -13.23 -11.84 9.14
CA ASP A 20 -12.21 -12.56 8.36
C ASP A 20 -11.82 -11.83 7.09
N ILE A 21 -12.76 -11.19 6.41
CA ILE A 21 -12.47 -10.35 5.22
C ILE A 21 -11.62 -9.15 5.63
N GLU A 22 -11.95 -8.47 6.72
CA GLU A 22 -11.18 -7.32 7.23
C GLU A 22 -9.76 -7.73 7.61
N ASP A 23 -9.56 -8.89 8.23
CA ASP A 23 -8.24 -9.44 8.51
C ASP A 23 -7.44 -9.75 7.24
N VAL A 24 -8.08 -10.33 6.21
CA VAL A 24 -7.42 -10.62 4.92
C VAL A 24 -7.04 -9.33 4.20
N LEU A 25 -7.87 -8.30 4.26
CA LEU A 25 -7.55 -6.99 3.69
C LEU A 25 -6.29 -6.39 4.34
N MET A 26 -6.17 -6.50 5.67
CA MET A 26 -4.99 -5.99 6.40
C MET A 26 -3.73 -6.84 6.23
N ASP A 27 -3.87 -8.15 6.07
CA ASP A 27 -2.72 -9.04 5.96
C ASP A 27 -2.27 -9.22 4.50
N GLU A 28 -3.06 -9.95 3.69
CA GLU A 28 -2.65 -10.36 2.36
C GLU A 28 -2.81 -9.26 1.30
N VAL A 29 -3.93 -8.51 1.35
CA VAL A 29 -4.21 -7.48 0.34
C VAL A 29 -3.30 -6.27 0.52
N LEU A 30 -3.13 -5.78 1.75
CA LEU A 30 -2.21 -4.68 2.03
C LEU A 30 -0.76 -5.04 1.65
N ASP A 31 -0.32 -6.26 1.93
CA ASP A 31 1.02 -6.72 1.54
C ASP A 31 1.20 -6.73 0.02
N GLU A 32 0.18 -7.13 -0.74
CA GLU A 32 0.22 -7.09 -2.20
C GLU A 32 0.26 -5.65 -2.75
N VAL A 33 -0.57 -4.76 -2.21
CA VAL A 33 -0.55 -3.33 -2.58
C VAL A 33 0.82 -2.71 -2.30
N LYS A 34 1.42 -2.98 -1.14
CA LYS A 34 2.79 -2.53 -0.81
C LYS A 34 3.83 -2.99 -1.84
N LYS A 35 3.76 -4.23 -2.27
CA LYS A 35 4.68 -4.78 -3.29
C LYS A 35 4.55 -4.05 -4.62
N ILE A 36 3.31 -3.81 -5.06
CA ILE A 36 3.04 -3.09 -6.31
C ILE A 36 3.57 -1.65 -6.21
N GLU A 37 3.23 -0.93 -5.15
CA GLU A 37 3.66 0.46 -4.95
C GLU A 37 5.19 0.58 -4.87
N ILE A 38 5.85 -0.26 -4.08
CA ILE A 38 7.32 -0.25 -3.96
C ILE A 38 7.99 -0.53 -5.32
N ARG A 39 7.43 -1.41 -6.14
CA ARG A 39 7.94 -1.65 -7.48
C ARG A 39 7.80 -0.41 -8.35
N HIS A 40 6.64 0.26 -8.37
CA HIS A 40 6.46 1.51 -9.09
C HIS A 40 7.36 2.64 -8.59
N ILE A 41 7.59 2.74 -7.28
CA ILE A 41 8.58 3.69 -6.74
C ILE A 41 9.96 3.42 -7.33
N LYS A 42 10.38 2.17 -7.40
CA LYS A 42 11.68 1.81 -7.99
C LYS A 42 11.75 2.11 -9.48
N ASP A 43 10.71 1.79 -10.22
CA ASP A 43 10.67 1.91 -11.68
C ASP A 43 10.41 3.35 -12.13
N ASP A 44 9.48 4.05 -11.51
CA ASP A 44 9.02 5.37 -11.95
C ASP A 44 9.79 6.52 -11.29
N VAL A 45 10.34 6.30 -10.08
CA VAL A 45 11.04 7.34 -9.31
C VAL A 45 12.54 7.08 -9.32
N PHE A 46 12.99 5.93 -8.83
CA PHE A 46 14.42 5.70 -8.60
C PHE A 46 15.20 5.40 -9.87
N SER A 47 14.61 4.71 -10.85
CA SER A 47 15.29 4.38 -12.10
C SER A 47 15.55 5.59 -12.98
N VAL A 48 14.67 6.59 -12.91
CA VAL A 48 14.72 7.80 -13.74
C VAL A 48 15.48 8.95 -13.10
N TYR A 49 15.92 8.80 -11.85
CA TYR A 49 16.59 9.86 -11.10
C TYR A 49 17.81 9.37 -10.34
N SER A 50 18.94 10.03 -10.57
CA SER A 50 20.17 9.83 -9.80
C SER A 50 20.45 11.07 -8.95
N PRO A 51 20.32 10.99 -7.62
CA PRO A 51 20.56 12.12 -6.75
C PRO A 51 22.03 12.52 -6.78
N ARG A 52 22.30 13.81 -7.04
CA ARG A 52 23.66 14.36 -7.06
C ARG A 52 24.07 15.01 -5.74
N VAL A 53 23.10 15.44 -4.94
CA VAL A 53 23.33 16.31 -3.77
C VAL A 53 22.95 15.61 -2.45
N TYR A 54 22.05 14.63 -2.48
CA TYR A 54 21.62 13.91 -1.28
C TYR A 54 21.67 12.40 -1.48
N LYS A 55 21.82 11.66 -0.39
CA LYS A 55 21.68 10.21 -0.42
C LYS A 55 20.21 9.82 -0.28
N ARG A 56 19.75 8.88 -1.11
CA ARG A 56 18.45 8.25 -0.88
C ARG A 56 18.41 7.63 0.51
N ARG A 57 17.32 7.83 1.21
CA ARG A 57 17.09 7.13 2.46
C ARG A 57 16.84 5.65 2.16
N THR A 58 17.55 4.79 2.85
CA THR A 58 17.35 3.33 2.83
C THR A 58 16.40 2.88 3.92
N VAL A 59 16.19 3.73 4.93
CA VAL A 59 15.26 3.54 6.04
C VAL A 59 14.40 4.79 6.09
N ASP A 60 13.11 4.60 6.33
CA ASP A 60 12.13 5.68 6.45
C ASP A 60 11.97 6.53 5.17
N GLY A 61 12.24 5.92 4.01
CA GLY A 61 12.01 6.49 2.67
C GLY A 61 10.62 6.20 2.13
N ILE A 62 10.35 6.67 0.90
CA ILE A 62 9.04 6.42 0.25
C ILE A 62 8.83 4.95 -0.10
N ASP A 63 9.90 4.18 -0.28
CA ASP A 63 9.87 2.74 -0.58
C ASP A 63 10.02 1.87 0.68
N ASP A 64 10.03 2.47 1.87
CA ASP A 64 10.02 1.72 3.12
C ASP A 64 8.61 1.15 3.34
N PRO A 65 8.44 -0.19 3.41
CA PRO A 65 7.13 -0.78 3.61
C PRO A 65 6.45 -0.38 4.93
N ASN A 66 7.20 0.15 5.89
CA ASN A 66 6.63 0.68 7.14
C ASN A 66 5.95 2.04 6.95
N ASN A 67 6.30 2.77 5.89
CA ASN A 67 5.65 4.02 5.54
C ASN A 67 4.40 3.84 4.66
N ILE A 68 4.19 2.65 4.12
CA ILE A 68 2.96 2.31 3.41
C ILE A 68 2.04 1.64 4.41
N ILE A 69 1.09 2.40 4.92
CA ILE A 69 0.17 1.98 5.98
C ILE A 69 -1.21 1.72 5.42
N GLY A 70 -1.95 0.82 6.05
CA GLY A 70 -3.34 0.50 5.71
C GLY A 70 -4.24 0.66 6.92
N GLU A 71 -5.48 1.04 6.67
CA GLU A 71 -6.56 1.01 7.63
C GLU A 71 -7.80 0.36 6.99
N VAL A 72 -8.44 -0.55 7.72
CA VAL A 72 -9.69 -1.19 7.26
C VAL A 72 -10.86 -0.68 8.07
N ARG A 73 -11.89 -0.20 7.37
CA ARG A 73 -13.18 0.19 7.93
C ARG A 73 -14.31 -0.33 7.03
N ASP A 74 -15.25 -1.04 7.60
CA ASP A 74 -16.43 -1.56 6.89
C ASP A 74 -16.09 -2.30 5.59
N MET A 75 -15.09 -3.20 5.63
CA MET A 75 -14.57 -3.97 4.49
C MET A 75 -13.93 -3.11 3.38
N VAL A 76 -13.55 -1.88 3.68
CA VAL A 76 -12.77 -1.01 2.79
C VAL A 76 -11.37 -0.89 3.34
N LEU A 77 -10.36 -1.21 2.54
CA LEU A 77 -8.95 -0.98 2.84
C LEU A 77 -8.54 0.37 2.25
N GLU A 78 -8.14 1.30 3.11
CA GLU A 78 -7.46 2.53 2.72
C GLU A 78 -5.96 2.34 2.88
N VAL A 79 -5.18 2.72 1.88
CA VAL A 79 -3.71 2.62 1.90
C VAL A 79 -3.11 4.00 1.67
N ASP A 80 -2.15 4.37 2.49
CA ASP A 80 -1.46 5.65 2.41
C ASP A 80 0.05 5.48 2.56
N ASN A 81 0.82 6.30 1.85
CA ASN A 81 2.26 6.40 2.00
C ASN A 81 2.59 7.64 2.82
N VAL A 82 2.94 7.43 4.06
CA VAL A 82 3.18 8.48 5.06
C VAL A 82 4.65 8.93 5.14
N ALA A 83 5.48 8.58 4.16
CA ALA A 83 6.85 9.04 4.10
C ALA A 83 6.93 10.58 4.13
N GLU A 84 7.77 11.11 4.99
CA GLU A 84 7.90 12.56 5.20
C GLU A 84 9.08 13.14 4.42
N PHE A 85 8.94 14.41 4.02
CA PHE A 85 10.06 15.20 3.58
C PHE A 85 11.10 15.38 4.69
N THR A 86 12.37 15.19 4.35
CA THR A 86 13.47 15.64 5.21
C THR A 86 14.01 16.97 4.72
N ASN A 87 14.21 17.90 5.64
CA ASN A 87 14.94 19.13 5.34
C ASN A 87 16.39 18.82 4.98
N TRP A 88 17.08 19.80 4.37
CA TRP A 88 18.49 19.77 4.02
C TRP A 88 19.41 19.29 5.17
N ASN A 89 19.04 19.59 6.42
CA ASN A 89 19.75 19.17 7.63
C ASN A 89 19.29 17.80 8.18
N GLY A 90 18.45 17.08 7.44
CA GLY A 90 17.94 15.74 7.83
C GLY A 90 16.78 15.74 8.81
N SER A 91 16.25 16.90 9.20
CA SER A 91 15.05 16.95 10.03
C SER A 91 13.78 16.81 9.18
N ALA A 92 12.84 15.98 9.65
CA ALA A 92 11.57 15.77 8.96
C ALA A 92 10.70 17.04 8.96
N LYS A 93 10.12 17.37 7.80
CA LYS A 93 9.09 18.38 7.69
C LYS A 93 7.73 17.72 7.90
N ARG A 94 7.11 17.95 9.05
CA ARG A 94 5.78 17.44 9.34
C ARG A 94 4.74 18.01 8.37
N GLY A 95 3.83 17.16 7.91
CA GLY A 95 2.63 17.53 7.19
C GLY A 95 2.75 17.74 5.69
N THR A 96 3.88 17.35 5.06
CA THR A 96 3.99 17.31 3.61
C THR A 96 4.16 15.87 3.16
N GLY A 97 3.13 15.31 2.52
CA GLY A 97 3.18 13.99 1.91
C GLY A 97 4.25 13.94 0.81
N LEU A 98 5.37 13.27 1.09
CA LEU A 98 6.46 13.14 0.11
C LEU A 98 6.00 12.36 -1.12
N ALA A 99 5.20 11.31 -0.92
CA ALA A 99 4.66 10.48 -1.98
C ALA A 99 3.79 11.29 -2.93
N GLU A 100 2.82 12.04 -2.40
CA GLU A 100 1.94 12.91 -3.19
C GLU A 100 2.73 13.99 -3.93
N PHE A 101 3.71 14.61 -3.25
CA PHE A 101 4.56 15.61 -3.88
C PHE A 101 5.34 15.06 -5.08
N ILE A 102 5.94 13.90 -4.97
CA ILE A 102 6.68 13.26 -6.07
C ILE A 102 5.73 12.85 -7.20
N ASN A 103 4.53 12.40 -6.86
CA ASN A 103 3.54 11.96 -7.85
C ASN A 103 3.02 13.11 -8.73
N ILE A 104 2.81 14.29 -8.17
CA ILE A 104 2.08 15.38 -8.80
C ILE A 104 3.00 16.53 -9.24
N TYR A 105 4.01 16.87 -8.44
CA TYR A 105 4.74 18.12 -8.61
C TYR A 105 6.03 17.98 -9.42
N GLU A 106 6.24 18.97 -10.28
CA GLU A 106 7.52 19.31 -10.88
C GLU A 106 8.15 20.47 -10.11
N TYR A 107 9.39 20.31 -9.70
CA TYR A 107 10.13 21.40 -9.03
C TYR A 107 11.47 21.62 -9.74
N PRO A 108 11.63 22.72 -10.48
CA PRO A 108 12.83 22.99 -11.27
C PRO A 108 14.12 22.84 -10.45
N GLY A 109 15.04 22.03 -10.94
CA GLY A 109 16.32 21.76 -10.29
C GLY A 109 16.29 20.72 -9.16
N ILE A 110 15.10 20.23 -8.74
CA ILE A 110 14.96 19.17 -7.75
C ILE A 110 14.19 17.98 -8.34
N ILE A 111 13.06 18.25 -8.99
CA ILE A 111 12.23 17.25 -9.68
C ILE A 111 11.92 17.82 -11.06
N ASP A 112 12.60 17.32 -12.09
CA ASP A 112 12.50 17.85 -13.45
C ASP A 112 11.16 17.48 -14.12
N GLN A 113 10.47 16.46 -13.61
CA GLN A 113 9.15 16.03 -14.06
C GLN A 113 8.41 15.28 -12.93
N SER A 114 7.09 15.31 -12.96
CA SER A 114 6.27 14.48 -12.09
C SER A 114 6.58 13.00 -12.33
N ARG A 115 6.44 12.18 -11.29
CA ARG A 115 6.70 10.73 -11.33
C ARG A 115 5.48 10.02 -10.76
N PRO A 116 4.51 9.69 -11.63
CA PRO A 116 3.18 9.27 -11.23
C PRO A 116 3.14 7.80 -10.74
N PHE A 117 3.97 7.43 -9.78
CA PHE A 117 4.04 6.07 -9.27
C PHE A 117 2.76 5.65 -8.53
N LEU A 118 2.08 6.59 -7.84
CA LEU A 118 0.78 6.30 -7.20
C LEU A 118 -0.30 6.05 -8.26
N ASP A 119 -0.36 6.89 -9.30
CA ASP A 119 -1.32 6.69 -10.39
C ASP A 119 -1.06 5.38 -11.13
N ASN A 120 0.21 5.03 -11.37
CA ASN A 120 0.59 3.78 -11.99
C ASN A 120 0.30 2.57 -11.09
N THR A 121 0.45 2.70 -9.77
CA THR A 121 0.04 1.69 -8.80
C THR A 121 -1.46 1.43 -8.88
N ILE A 122 -2.27 2.49 -8.89
CA ILE A 122 -3.74 2.38 -9.02
C ILE A 122 -4.11 1.73 -10.35
N LEU A 123 -3.52 2.19 -11.46
CA LEU A 123 -3.79 1.63 -12.79
C LEU A 123 -3.41 0.15 -12.89
N GLU A 124 -2.35 -0.29 -12.24
CA GLU A 124 -1.99 -1.70 -12.21
C GLU A 124 -2.99 -2.52 -11.41
N ILE A 125 -3.39 -2.04 -10.22
CA ILE A 125 -4.42 -2.69 -9.41
C ILE A 125 -5.74 -2.83 -10.20
N GLU A 126 -6.14 -1.80 -10.94
CA GLU A 126 -7.37 -1.83 -11.75
C GLU A 126 -7.30 -2.75 -12.98
N ARG A 127 -6.10 -3.03 -13.49
CA ARG A 127 -5.90 -3.81 -14.73
C ARG A 127 -5.50 -5.25 -14.50
N THR A 128 -5.14 -5.60 -13.29
CA THR A 128 -4.67 -6.94 -12.93
C THR A 128 -5.54 -7.53 -11.83
N ASP A 129 -5.58 -8.84 -11.76
CA ASP A 129 -6.32 -9.55 -10.71
C ASP A 129 -5.46 -9.76 -9.45
N SER A 130 -4.36 -9.01 -9.28
CA SER A 130 -3.37 -9.23 -8.23
C SER A 130 -3.95 -9.05 -6.82
N VAL A 131 -4.82 -8.06 -6.64
CA VAL A 131 -5.49 -7.77 -5.36
C VAL A 131 -6.59 -8.80 -5.09
N GLU A 132 -7.38 -9.14 -6.10
CA GLU A 132 -8.39 -10.19 -6.04
C GLU A 132 -7.76 -11.56 -5.72
N ASP A 133 -6.64 -11.88 -6.34
CA ASP A 133 -5.86 -13.10 -6.06
C ASP A 133 -5.32 -13.10 -4.63
N ALA A 134 -4.87 -11.96 -4.11
CA ALA A 134 -4.42 -11.83 -2.73
C ALA A 134 -5.57 -12.06 -1.75
N LEU A 135 -6.74 -11.47 -2.02
CA LEU A 135 -7.96 -11.67 -1.24
C LEU A 135 -8.38 -13.15 -1.25
N ALA A 136 -8.41 -13.76 -2.43
CA ALA A 136 -8.77 -15.18 -2.58
C ALA A 136 -7.79 -16.10 -1.80
N ARG A 137 -6.49 -15.87 -1.93
CA ARG A 137 -5.48 -16.63 -1.16
C ARG A 137 -5.67 -16.48 0.34
N GLY A 138 -5.96 -15.29 0.83
CA GLY A 138 -6.20 -15.02 2.25
C GLY A 138 -7.44 -15.74 2.79
N LEU A 139 -8.52 -15.75 2.01
CA LEU A 139 -9.75 -16.48 2.36
C LEU A 139 -9.54 -18.00 2.33
N ILE A 140 -8.82 -18.53 1.32
CA ILE A 140 -8.49 -19.97 1.26
C ILE A 140 -7.68 -20.40 2.49
N LYS A 141 -6.71 -19.60 2.93
CA LYS A 141 -5.96 -19.86 4.16
C LYS A 141 -6.86 -19.93 5.39
N ARG A 142 -8.00 -19.28 5.35
CA ARG A 142 -9.02 -19.29 6.40
C ARG A 142 -10.12 -20.34 6.17
N ASN A 143 -9.87 -21.30 5.26
CA ASN A 143 -10.75 -22.41 4.89
C ASN A 143 -12.09 -21.98 4.26
N TYR A 144 -12.10 -20.88 3.52
CA TYR A 144 -13.21 -20.58 2.61
C TYR A 144 -12.96 -21.21 1.24
N ASP A 145 -14.01 -21.74 0.62
CA ASP A 145 -14.00 -22.14 -0.78
C ASP A 145 -14.26 -20.88 -1.62
N VAL A 146 -13.28 -20.49 -2.42
CA VAL A 146 -13.38 -19.34 -3.31
C VAL A 146 -13.35 -19.83 -4.75
N TYR A 147 -14.36 -19.47 -5.53
CA TYR A 147 -14.54 -19.89 -6.94
C TYR A 147 -14.45 -18.69 -7.87
#